data_c0a9dfb5bcd8e76f1c2dd755fe672f25
#
_entry.id   c0a9dfb5bcd8e76f1c2dd755fe672f25
#
_cell.length_a   1.000
_cell.length_b   1.000
_cell.length_c   1.000
_cell.angle_alpha   90.00
_cell.angle_beta   90.00
_cell.angle_gamma   90.00
#
_symmetry.space_group_name_H-M   'P 1'
#
loop_
_entity.id
_entity.type
_entity.pdbx_description
1 polymer ?
#
loop_
_entity_poly.entity_id
_entity_poly.type
_entity_poly.pdbx_seq_one_letter_code
_entity_poly.pdbx_strand_id
1 'polypeptide(L)'
;LCQSIATIRAFHDVTDAFYQTEFQETLPRLETLDSQSLAQAIVESPYAQAVDEAFGPQLRRLLALDHRLHTGGKELQARISQLSAQYQQITASAKYQVQGETLSGGQLRAAQVSPERDRRKAAFEAEQQTVLAQADTLEQLLRDLVHARNDLARANGFDNFADYGDLAMQRIGYGRTELDEFCRQVQTHIT
;
A
#
# COMPACT_ATOMS: atom_id res chain seq x y z
N LEU A 1 -17.10 -6.19 4.99
CA LEU A 1 -17.02 -7.62 4.69
C LEU A 1 -16.91 -7.87 3.17
N CYS A 2 -17.82 -7.33 2.34
CA CYS A 2 -17.80 -7.53 0.88
C CYS A 2 -16.47 -7.08 0.24
N GLN A 3 -15.96 -5.91 0.62
CA GLN A 3 -14.67 -5.41 0.15
C GLN A 3 -13.52 -6.35 0.53
N SER A 4 -13.49 -6.82 1.78
CA SER A 4 -12.42 -7.72 2.24
C SER A 4 -12.43 -9.04 1.47
N ILE A 5 -13.62 -9.57 1.16
CA ILE A 5 -13.75 -10.80 0.36
C ILE A 5 -13.30 -10.57 -1.07
N ALA A 6 -13.74 -9.49 -1.73
CA ALA A 6 -13.33 -9.15 -3.09
C ALA A 6 -11.81 -8.93 -3.17
N THR A 7 -11.23 -8.23 -2.18
CA THR A 7 -9.78 -8.05 -2.07
C THR A 7 -9.05 -9.38 -1.95
N ILE A 8 -9.47 -10.27 -1.03
CA ILE A 8 -8.82 -11.57 -0.83
C ILE A 8 -8.86 -12.40 -2.11
N ARG A 9 -10.00 -12.45 -2.81
CA ARG A 9 -10.15 -13.20 -4.07
C ARG A 9 -9.26 -12.65 -5.17
N ALA A 10 -9.25 -11.31 -5.37
CA ALA A 10 -8.41 -10.67 -6.38
C ALA A 10 -6.90 -10.89 -6.13
N PHE A 11 -6.47 -10.97 -4.87
CA PHE A 11 -5.08 -11.27 -4.53
C PHE A 11 -4.75 -12.76 -4.52
N HIS A 12 -5.74 -13.63 -4.34
CA HIS A 12 -5.55 -15.09 -4.39
C HIS A 12 -5.26 -15.55 -5.82
N ASP A 13 -5.97 -15.00 -6.80
CA ASP A 13 -5.72 -15.23 -8.23
C ASP A 13 -5.79 -13.93 -9.03
N VAL A 14 -4.61 -13.33 -9.23
CA VAL A 14 -4.46 -12.06 -9.97
C VAL A 14 -4.71 -12.20 -11.47
N THR A 15 -4.84 -13.43 -11.98
CA THR A 15 -5.10 -13.72 -13.39
C THR A 15 -6.59 -13.97 -13.69
N ASP A 16 -7.39 -14.19 -12.63
CA ASP A 16 -8.83 -14.40 -12.78
C ASP A 16 -9.54 -13.07 -13.04
N ALA A 17 -10.02 -12.91 -14.28
CA ALA A 17 -10.71 -11.70 -14.72
C ALA A 17 -11.99 -11.40 -13.92
N PHE A 18 -12.70 -12.44 -13.44
CA PHE A 18 -13.90 -12.27 -12.62
C PHE A 18 -13.55 -11.64 -11.26
N TYR A 19 -12.52 -12.15 -10.59
CA TYR A 19 -12.08 -11.60 -9.29
C TYR A 19 -11.53 -10.19 -9.42
N GLN A 20 -10.82 -9.88 -10.51
CA GLN A 20 -10.35 -8.53 -10.79
C GLN A 20 -11.52 -7.56 -11.04
N THR A 21 -12.53 -7.99 -11.82
CA THR A 21 -13.74 -7.20 -12.07
C THR A 21 -14.54 -6.98 -10.79
N GLU A 22 -14.78 -8.04 -9.99
CA GLU A 22 -15.46 -7.94 -8.69
C GLU A 22 -14.78 -6.93 -7.77
N PHE A 23 -13.46 -6.95 -7.70
CA PHE A 23 -12.68 -5.99 -6.90
C PHE A 23 -12.85 -4.55 -7.41
N GLN A 24 -12.72 -4.35 -8.72
CA GLN A 24 -12.86 -3.02 -9.34
C GLN A 24 -14.27 -2.45 -9.21
N GLU A 25 -15.32 -3.28 -9.27
CA GLU A 25 -16.70 -2.83 -9.11
C GLU A 25 -17.11 -2.60 -7.65
N THR A 26 -16.49 -3.31 -6.71
CA THR A 26 -16.83 -3.20 -5.29
C THR A 26 -16.33 -1.90 -4.69
N LEU A 27 -15.16 -1.42 -5.10
CA LEU A 27 -14.57 -0.16 -4.61
C LEU A 27 -15.48 1.06 -4.86
N PRO A 28 -15.97 1.34 -6.09
CA PRO A 28 -16.84 2.48 -6.35
C PRO A 28 -18.17 2.42 -5.61
N ARG A 29 -18.73 1.20 -5.40
CA ARG A 29 -19.99 1.03 -4.64
C ARG A 29 -19.84 1.39 -3.16
N LEU A 30 -18.66 1.19 -2.59
CA LEU A 30 -18.37 1.61 -1.21
C LEU A 30 -18.14 3.11 -1.12
N GLU A 31 -17.58 3.72 -2.15
CA GLU A 31 -17.42 5.17 -2.26
C GLU A 31 -18.77 5.91 -2.37
N THR A 32 -19.86 5.23 -2.80
CA THR A 32 -21.22 5.80 -2.79
C THR A 32 -21.82 5.87 -1.39
N LEU A 33 -21.31 5.11 -0.43
CA LEU A 33 -21.55 5.38 0.98
C LEU A 33 -20.69 6.61 1.31
N ASP A 34 -21.31 7.76 1.27
CA ASP A 34 -20.64 9.06 1.50
C ASP A 34 -20.15 9.17 2.95
N SER A 35 -19.17 8.31 3.26
CA SER A 35 -18.49 8.27 4.56
C SER A 35 -17.77 9.59 4.83
N GLN A 36 -17.39 10.32 3.79
CA GLN A 36 -16.71 11.60 3.90
C GLN A 36 -17.66 12.70 4.37
N SER A 37 -18.86 12.82 3.76
CA SER A 37 -19.89 13.76 4.24
C SER A 37 -20.35 13.42 5.66
N LEU A 38 -20.45 12.13 6.00
CA LEU A 38 -20.80 11.72 7.36
C LEU A 38 -19.67 12.09 8.35
N ALA A 39 -18.41 11.82 8.01
CA ALA A 39 -17.27 12.17 8.82
C ALA A 39 -17.18 13.70 9.04
N GLN A 40 -17.35 14.49 7.98
CA GLN A 40 -17.42 15.94 8.07
C GLN A 40 -18.57 16.40 8.96
N ALA A 41 -19.78 15.86 8.76
CA ALA A 41 -20.94 16.21 9.57
C ALA A 41 -20.72 15.91 11.06
N ILE A 42 -20.02 14.82 11.40
CA ILE A 42 -19.67 14.49 12.80
C ILE A 42 -18.64 15.49 13.34
N VAL A 43 -17.60 15.83 12.57
CA VAL A 43 -16.55 16.75 12.99
C VAL A 43 -17.08 18.17 13.21
N GLU A 44 -17.99 18.64 12.35
CA GLU A 44 -18.62 19.98 12.39
C GLU A 44 -19.89 20.02 13.26
N SER A 45 -20.33 18.88 13.79
CA SER A 45 -21.54 18.76 14.58
C SER A 45 -21.48 19.59 15.87
N PRO A 46 -22.59 20.24 16.29
CA PRO A 46 -22.70 20.84 17.62
C PRO A 46 -22.60 19.81 18.75
N TYR A 47 -22.70 18.50 18.43
CA TYR A 47 -22.55 17.39 19.36
C TYR A 47 -21.13 16.81 19.40
N ALA A 48 -20.15 17.48 18.82
CA ALA A 48 -18.76 17.00 18.75
C ALA A 48 -18.19 16.64 20.14
N GLN A 49 -18.56 17.42 21.18
CA GLN A 49 -18.17 17.13 22.56
C GLN A 49 -18.80 15.81 23.07
N ALA A 50 -20.06 15.56 22.79
CA ALA A 50 -20.72 14.30 23.19
C ALA A 50 -20.12 13.08 22.47
N VAL A 51 -19.64 13.27 21.22
CA VAL A 51 -18.88 12.22 20.50
C VAL A 51 -17.53 11.97 21.18
N ASP A 52 -16.81 13.02 21.59
CA ASP A 52 -15.55 12.88 22.31
C ASP A 52 -15.74 12.20 23.69
N GLU A 53 -16.84 12.50 24.38
CA GLU A 53 -17.18 11.86 25.66
C GLU A 53 -17.54 10.37 25.50
N ALA A 54 -18.28 10.01 24.43
CA ALA A 54 -18.73 8.65 24.19
C ALA A 54 -17.66 7.73 23.59
N PHE A 55 -16.81 8.24 22.69
CA PHE A 55 -15.86 7.46 21.89
C PHE A 55 -14.41 7.88 22.06
N GLY A 56 -14.15 8.93 22.82
CA GLY A 56 -12.84 9.55 22.97
C GLY A 56 -12.46 10.50 21.81
N PRO A 57 -11.58 11.48 22.09
CA PRO A 57 -11.21 12.52 21.11
C PRO A 57 -10.44 11.99 19.90
N GLN A 58 -9.93 10.76 19.97
CA GLN A 58 -9.20 10.13 18.89
C GLN A 58 -10.09 9.84 17.67
N LEU A 59 -11.35 9.43 17.88
CA LEU A 59 -12.27 9.16 16.79
C LEU A 59 -12.47 10.41 15.92
N ARG A 60 -12.77 11.54 16.51
CA ARG A 60 -12.99 12.80 15.79
C ARG A 60 -11.73 13.27 15.06
N ARG A 61 -10.54 13.09 15.65
CA ARG A 61 -9.26 13.36 15.00
C ARG A 61 -9.05 12.48 13.77
N LEU A 62 -9.36 11.19 13.87
CA LEU A 62 -9.28 10.25 12.75
C LEU A 62 -10.23 10.63 11.62
N LEU A 63 -11.49 10.98 11.93
CA LEU A 63 -12.47 11.41 10.94
C LEU A 63 -12.05 12.71 10.23
N ALA A 64 -11.56 13.69 10.96
CA ALA A 64 -11.05 14.94 10.41
C ALA A 64 -9.84 14.71 9.50
N LEU A 65 -8.97 13.78 9.88
CA LEU A 65 -7.80 13.38 9.09
C LEU A 65 -8.22 12.67 7.81
N ASP A 66 -9.13 11.71 7.89
CA ASP A 66 -9.64 10.96 6.73
C ASP A 66 -10.26 11.92 5.71
N HIS A 67 -11.10 12.84 6.15
CA HIS A 67 -11.66 13.89 5.29
C HIS A 67 -10.56 14.71 4.60
N ARG A 68 -9.55 15.17 5.34
CA ARG A 68 -8.44 15.96 4.79
C ARG A 68 -7.63 15.20 3.73
N LEU A 69 -7.42 13.88 3.91
CA LEU A 69 -6.65 13.05 2.99
C LEU A 69 -7.39 12.72 1.69
N HIS A 70 -8.71 12.89 1.65
CA HIS A 70 -9.55 12.48 0.51
C HIS A 70 -10.26 13.64 -0.19
N THR A 71 -9.90 14.89 0.12
CA THR A 71 -10.52 16.08 -0.50
C THR A 71 -10.17 16.27 -1.97
N GLY A 72 -9.06 15.70 -2.43
CA GLY A 72 -8.60 15.85 -3.81
C GLY A 72 -7.95 14.59 -4.38
N GLY A 73 -7.84 14.54 -5.71
CA GLY A 73 -6.98 13.57 -6.39
C GLY A 73 -7.55 12.17 -6.61
N LYS A 74 -8.88 12.00 -6.75
CA LYS A 74 -9.50 10.69 -7.04
C LYS A 74 -8.89 9.99 -8.26
N GLU A 75 -8.62 10.72 -9.33
CA GLU A 75 -7.97 10.19 -10.54
C GLU A 75 -6.52 9.75 -10.26
N LEU A 76 -5.81 10.49 -9.40
CA LEU A 76 -4.45 10.13 -8.97
C LEU A 76 -4.44 8.87 -8.08
N GLN A 77 -5.43 8.72 -7.20
CA GLN A 77 -5.61 7.49 -6.42
C GLN A 77 -5.87 6.29 -7.32
N ALA A 78 -6.75 6.44 -8.32
CA ALA A 78 -7.01 5.39 -9.31
C ALA A 78 -5.74 5.06 -10.10
N ARG A 79 -4.96 6.06 -10.50
CA ARG A 79 -3.67 5.86 -11.18
C ARG A 79 -2.66 5.11 -10.29
N ILE A 80 -2.52 5.48 -9.02
CA ILE A 80 -1.65 4.81 -8.06
C ILE A 80 -2.08 3.35 -7.88
N SER A 81 -3.38 3.09 -7.76
CA SER A 81 -3.92 1.72 -7.66
C SER A 81 -3.60 0.89 -8.91
N GLN A 82 -3.74 1.47 -10.10
CA GLN A 82 -3.40 0.83 -11.36
C GLN A 82 -1.90 0.49 -11.44
N LEU A 83 -1.02 1.43 -11.10
CA LEU A 83 0.44 1.20 -11.09
C LEU A 83 0.83 0.14 -10.06
N SER A 84 0.19 0.15 -8.89
CA SER A 84 0.42 -0.87 -7.85
C SER A 84 -0.04 -2.26 -8.30
N ALA A 85 -1.17 -2.36 -9.01
CA ALA A 85 -1.65 -3.61 -9.60
C ALA A 85 -0.70 -4.14 -10.68
N GLN A 86 -0.13 -3.26 -11.52
CA GLN A 86 0.89 -3.64 -12.50
C GLN A 86 2.14 -4.22 -11.82
N TYR A 87 2.63 -3.60 -10.75
CA TYR A 87 3.75 -4.15 -9.96
C TYR A 87 3.42 -5.54 -9.42
N GLN A 88 2.25 -5.71 -8.85
CA GLN A 88 1.81 -7.01 -8.32
C GLN A 88 1.69 -8.07 -9.41
N GLN A 89 1.16 -7.70 -10.59
CA GLN A 89 1.05 -8.62 -11.72
C GLN A 89 2.43 -9.07 -12.21
N ILE A 90 3.39 -8.15 -12.35
CA ILE A 90 4.76 -8.47 -12.75
C ILE A 90 5.40 -9.44 -11.75
N THR A 91 5.31 -9.14 -10.46
CA THR A 91 5.95 -9.94 -9.40
C THR A 91 5.27 -11.29 -9.19
N ALA A 92 3.93 -11.33 -9.22
CA ALA A 92 3.17 -12.57 -9.02
C ALA A 92 3.27 -13.54 -10.19
N SER A 93 3.40 -13.03 -11.43
CA SER A 93 3.55 -13.85 -12.64
C SER A 93 4.99 -14.32 -12.88
N ALA A 94 5.96 -13.82 -12.13
CA ALA A 94 7.37 -14.14 -12.30
C ALA A 94 7.63 -15.65 -12.18
N LYS A 95 8.46 -16.18 -13.08
CA LYS A 95 8.92 -17.56 -13.10
C LYS A 95 10.43 -17.59 -12.99
N TYR A 96 10.93 -18.55 -12.23
CA TYR A 96 12.33 -18.64 -11.86
C TYR A 96 12.93 -19.96 -12.33
N GLN A 97 14.07 -19.90 -13.02
CA GLN A 97 14.75 -21.10 -13.52
C GLN A 97 15.80 -21.57 -12.51
N VAL A 98 15.52 -22.64 -11.80
CA VAL A 98 16.39 -23.18 -10.76
C VAL A 98 16.79 -24.61 -11.11
N GLN A 99 18.04 -24.85 -11.43
CA GLN A 99 18.58 -26.20 -11.76
C GLN A 99 17.75 -26.96 -12.83
N GLY A 100 17.25 -26.23 -13.84
CA GLY A 100 16.44 -26.81 -14.91
C GLY A 100 14.94 -26.91 -14.62
N GLU A 101 14.50 -26.55 -13.42
CA GLU A 101 13.08 -26.50 -13.02
C GLU A 101 12.55 -25.05 -13.14
N THR A 102 11.30 -24.90 -13.57
CA THR A 102 10.59 -23.61 -13.55
C THR A 102 9.76 -23.51 -12.29
N LEU A 103 10.15 -22.61 -11.38
CA LEU A 103 9.51 -22.42 -10.08
C LEU A 103 8.61 -21.18 -10.06
N SER A 104 7.52 -21.26 -9.31
CA SER A 104 6.73 -20.10 -8.87
C SER A 104 7.42 -19.39 -7.70
N GLY A 105 6.97 -18.16 -7.34
CA GLY A 105 7.54 -17.41 -6.20
C GLY A 105 7.48 -18.18 -4.87
N GLY A 106 6.39 -18.92 -4.60
CA GLY A 106 6.28 -19.77 -3.41
C GLY A 106 7.27 -20.93 -3.40
N GLN A 107 7.45 -21.59 -4.55
CA GLN A 107 8.42 -22.68 -4.70
C GLN A 107 9.87 -22.16 -4.63
N LEU A 108 10.14 -20.96 -5.16
CA LEU A 108 11.44 -20.31 -5.02
C LEU A 108 11.80 -20.07 -3.55
N ARG A 109 10.87 -19.53 -2.75
CA ARG A 109 11.10 -19.33 -1.31
C ARG A 109 11.39 -20.62 -0.58
N ALA A 110 10.68 -21.71 -0.92
CA ALA A 110 10.99 -23.03 -0.37
C ALA A 110 12.39 -23.52 -0.77
N ALA A 111 12.82 -23.27 -2.01
CA ALA A 111 14.16 -23.61 -2.47
C ALA A 111 15.26 -22.77 -1.77
N GLN A 112 14.99 -21.49 -1.44
CA GLN A 112 15.92 -20.62 -0.72
C GLN A 112 16.18 -21.04 0.73
N VAL A 113 15.31 -21.83 1.33
CA VAL A 113 15.49 -22.40 2.68
C VAL A 113 15.83 -23.89 2.66
N SER A 114 16.13 -24.46 1.50
CA SER A 114 16.55 -25.87 1.35
C SER A 114 17.77 -26.17 2.22
N PRO A 115 17.90 -27.38 2.82
CA PRO A 115 19.13 -27.80 3.49
C PRO A 115 20.32 -27.87 2.53
N GLU A 116 20.09 -28.08 1.23
CA GLU A 116 21.13 -28.15 0.20
C GLU A 116 21.62 -26.76 -0.19
N ARG A 117 22.90 -26.48 0.09
CA ARG A 117 23.52 -25.16 -0.21
C ARG A 117 23.44 -24.78 -1.69
N ASP A 118 23.68 -25.74 -2.58
CA ASP A 118 23.71 -25.47 -4.02
C ASP A 118 22.32 -25.13 -4.56
N ARG A 119 21.27 -25.73 -4.01
CA ARG A 119 19.86 -25.38 -4.33
C ARG A 119 19.52 -23.97 -3.85
N ARG A 120 19.92 -23.61 -2.61
CA ARG A 120 19.72 -22.24 -2.10
C ARG A 120 20.43 -21.20 -2.97
N LYS A 121 21.70 -21.49 -3.37
CA LYS A 121 22.46 -20.57 -4.23
C LYS A 121 21.81 -20.41 -5.59
N ALA A 122 21.42 -21.52 -6.24
CA ALA A 122 20.76 -21.48 -7.53
C ALA A 122 19.41 -20.72 -7.47
N ALA A 123 18.64 -20.89 -6.38
CA ALA A 123 17.40 -20.15 -6.18
C ALA A 123 17.63 -18.64 -6.01
N PHE A 124 18.66 -18.23 -5.26
CA PHE A 124 19.03 -16.84 -5.11
C PHE A 124 19.48 -16.22 -6.45
N GLU A 125 20.35 -16.90 -7.19
CA GLU A 125 20.83 -16.44 -8.50
C GLU A 125 19.68 -16.31 -9.51
N ALA A 126 18.73 -17.25 -9.52
CA ALA A 126 17.55 -17.21 -10.37
C ALA A 126 16.65 -16.01 -10.04
N GLU A 127 16.47 -15.68 -8.75
CA GLU A 127 15.75 -14.48 -8.32
C GLU A 127 16.41 -13.22 -8.84
N GLN A 128 17.73 -13.06 -8.62
CA GLN A 128 18.47 -11.89 -9.07
C GLN A 128 18.39 -11.72 -10.60
N GLN A 129 18.57 -12.79 -11.37
CA GLN A 129 18.46 -12.76 -12.82
C GLN A 129 17.07 -12.34 -13.29
N THR A 130 16.01 -12.86 -12.66
CA THR A 130 14.62 -12.54 -13.01
C THR A 130 14.30 -11.08 -12.71
N VAL A 131 14.76 -10.55 -11.58
CA VAL A 131 14.58 -9.12 -11.23
C VAL A 131 15.35 -8.22 -12.18
N LEU A 132 16.61 -8.54 -12.47
CA LEU A 132 17.47 -7.76 -13.39
C LEU A 132 16.91 -7.74 -14.81
N ALA A 133 16.31 -8.84 -15.28
CA ALA A 133 15.66 -8.89 -16.59
C ALA A 133 14.45 -7.95 -16.71
N GLN A 134 13.88 -7.51 -15.60
CA GLN A 134 12.74 -6.60 -15.55
C GLN A 134 13.09 -5.21 -14.98
N ALA A 135 14.38 -4.94 -14.77
CA ALA A 135 14.85 -3.75 -14.07
C ALA A 135 14.30 -2.45 -14.67
N ASP A 136 14.40 -2.27 -15.99
CA ASP A 136 13.93 -1.06 -16.68
C ASP A 136 12.40 -0.84 -16.47
N THR A 137 11.61 -1.92 -16.55
CA THR A 137 10.15 -1.87 -16.34
C THR A 137 9.82 -1.50 -14.91
N LEU A 138 10.49 -2.13 -13.94
CA LEU A 138 10.28 -1.88 -12.51
C LEU A 138 10.74 -0.48 -12.12
N GLU A 139 11.87 0.01 -12.66
CA GLU A 139 12.35 1.37 -12.43
C GLU A 139 11.38 2.42 -12.98
N GLN A 140 10.86 2.22 -14.20
CA GLN A 140 9.89 3.15 -14.78
C GLN A 140 8.61 3.17 -13.93
N LEU A 141 8.12 2.01 -13.53
CA LEU A 141 6.94 1.87 -12.68
C LEU A 141 7.14 2.56 -11.33
N LEU A 142 8.32 2.43 -10.72
CA LEU A 142 8.66 3.11 -9.47
C LEU A 142 8.66 4.63 -9.65
N ARG A 143 9.26 5.15 -10.73
CA ARG A 143 9.26 6.59 -11.04
C ARG A 143 7.83 7.11 -11.19
N ASP A 144 7.00 6.40 -11.95
CA ASP A 144 5.60 6.77 -12.16
C ASP A 144 4.81 6.78 -10.85
N LEU A 145 5.04 5.78 -9.97
CA LEU A 145 4.44 5.74 -8.63
C LEU A 145 4.89 6.90 -7.75
N VAL A 146 6.18 7.24 -7.76
CA VAL A 146 6.71 8.37 -6.99
C VAL A 146 6.08 9.68 -7.46
N HIS A 147 5.99 9.89 -8.77
CA HIS A 147 5.35 11.09 -9.33
C HIS A 147 3.87 11.16 -8.95
N ALA A 148 3.09 10.11 -9.22
CA ALA A 148 1.67 10.07 -8.92
C ALA A 148 1.37 10.28 -7.42
N ARG A 149 2.18 9.70 -6.54
CA ARG A 149 2.06 9.87 -5.08
C ARG A 149 2.36 11.30 -4.63
N ASN A 150 3.41 11.94 -5.18
CA ASN A 150 3.70 13.33 -4.86
C ASN A 150 2.62 14.28 -5.41
N ASP A 151 2.08 14.00 -6.59
CA ASP A 151 0.98 14.78 -7.15
C ASP A 151 -0.29 14.62 -6.30
N LEU A 152 -0.59 13.42 -5.80
CA LEU A 152 -1.68 13.18 -4.85
C LEU A 152 -1.49 13.97 -3.56
N ALA A 153 -0.28 13.98 -3.00
CA ALA A 153 0.04 14.76 -1.81
C ALA A 153 -0.22 16.25 -2.04
N ARG A 154 0.27 16.81 -3.15
CA ARG A 154 0.05 18.23 -3.50
C ARG A 154 -1.43 18.54 -3.72
N ALA A 155 -2.19 17.65 -4.37
CA ALA A 155 -3.63 17.79 -4.55
C ALA A 155 -4.41 17.87 -3.23
N ASN A 156 -3.84 17.31 -2.14
CA ASN A 156 -4.38 17.35 -0.78
C ASN A 156 -3.69 18.39 0.13
N GLY A 157 -2.89 19.33 -0.44
CA GLY A 157 -2.28 20.42 0.29
C GLY A 157 -1.03 20.06 1.10
N PHE A 158 -0.31 19.01 0.68
CA PHE A 158 0.98 18.62 1.26
C PHE A 158 2.12 18.89 0.28
N ASP A 159 3.30 19.22 0.79
CA ASP A 159 4.48 19.49 -0.04
C ASP A 159 5.02 18.24 -0.73
N ASN A 160 4.92 17.09 -0.07
CA ASN A 160 5.44 15.80 -0.55
C ASN A 160 4.62 14.62 -0.02
N PHE A 161 4.86 13.44 -0.61
CA PHE A 161 4.16 12.22 -0.23
C PHE A 161 4.57 11.68 1.14
N ALA A 162 5.75 12.01 1.67
CA ALA A 162 6.16 11.52 2.99
C ALA A 162 5.25 12.09 4.08
N ASP A 163 4.97 13.40 4.04
CA ASP A 163 4.09 14.05 5.00
C ASP A 163 2.62 13.60 4.86
N TYR A 164 2.15 13.46 3.61
CA TYR A 164 0.85 12.86 3.31
C TYR A 164 0.75 11.43 3.82
N GLY A 165 1.77 10.60 3.55
CA GLY A 165 1.83 9.20 3.91
C GLY A 165 1.88 8.94 5.41
N ASP A 166 2.57 9.79 6.17
CA ASP A 166 2.61 9.70 7.63
C ASP A 166 1.21 9.85 8.22
N LEU A 167 0.42 10.79 7.71
CA LEU A 167 -0.96 10.97 8.11
C LEU A 167 -1.87 9.86 7.58
N ALA A 168 -1.68 9.40 6.33
CA ALA A 168 -2.44 8.27 5.76
C ALA A 168 -2.22 6.97 6.53
N MET A 169 -1.06 6.79 7.17
CA MET A 169 -0.78 5.70 8.10
C MET A 169 -1.34 5.95 9.51
N GLN A 170 -2.16 6.98 9.70
CA GLN A 170 -2.80 7.34 10.98
C GLN A 170 -1.79 7.61 12.12
N ARG A 171 -0.65 8.18 11.81
CA ARG A 171 0.35 8.60 12.80
C ARG A 171 -0.10 9.88 13.49
N ILE A 172 -0.97 9.76 14.48
CA ILE A 172 -1.60 10.90 15.16
C ILE A 172 -0.84 11.34 16.42
N GLY A 173 -0.11 10.43 17.03
CA GLY A 173 0.56 10.66 18.33
C GLY A 173 2.04 11.01 18.21
N TYR A 174 2.63 10.93 17.02
CA TYR A 174 4.04 11.21 16.76
C TYR A 174 4.22 11.61 15.30
N GLY A 175 5.26 12.38 15.01
CA GLY A 175 5.59 12.86 13.68
C GLY A 175 7.03 12.52 13.27
N ARG A 176 7.52 13.23 12.27
CA ARG A 176 8.87 13.04 11.71
C ARG A 176 9.96 13.22 12.76
N THR A 177 9.85 14.23 13.62
CA THR A 177 10.84 14.54 14.65
C THR A 177 11.03 13.37 15.62
N GLU A 178 9.93 12.77 16.08
CA GLU A 178 9.98 11.62 17.00
C GLU A 178 10.54 10.37 16.31
N LEU A 179 10.25 10.18 15.01
CA LEU A 179 10.81 9.09 14.22
C LEU A 179 12.33 9.25 14.02
N ASP A 180 12.78 10.45 13.67
CA ASP A 180 14.20 10.74 13.48
C ASP A 180 14.97 10.56 14.78
N GLU A 181 14.41 10.98 15.93
CA GLU A 181 14.98 10.75 17.24
C GLU A 181 15.06 9.25 17.58
N PHE A 182 14.00 8.48 17.30
CA PHE A 182 14.01 7.03 17.45
C PHE A 182 15.11 6.37 16.61
N CYS A 183 15.23 6.73 15.33
CA CYS A 183 16.28 6.21 14.45
C CYS A 183 17.67 6.56 14.96
N ARG A 184 17.87 7.78 15.46
CA ARG A 184 19.14 8.22 16.04
C ARG A 184 19.49 7.41 17.29
N GLN A 185 18.53 7.16 18.18
CA GLN A 185 18.75 6.34 19.39
C GLN A 185 19.10 4.90 19.00
N VAL A 186 18.41 4.30 18.01
CA VAL A 186 18.73 2.96 17.49
C VAL A 186 20.18 2.91 16.99
N GLN A 187 20.59 3.90 16.17
CA GLN A 187 21.98 3.97 15.67
C GLN A 187 23.01 4.07 16.81
N THR A 188 22.69 4.80 17.87
CA THR A 188 23.61 5.01 18.99
C THR A 188 23.77 3.77 19.88
N HIS A 189 22.72 2.94 19.98
CA HIS A 189 22.68 1.84 20.96
C HIS A 189 22.84 0.45 20.35
N ILE A 190 22.77 0.30 19.02
CA ILE A 190 22.91 -1.00 18.32
C ILE A 190 24.29 -1.16 17.66
N THR A 191 25.16 -0.15 17.72
CA THR A 191 26.57 -0.28 17.38
C THR A 191 27.36 -0.64 18.61
#